data_891481d6b3e0f38250d99860241a5003
#
_entry.id   891481d6b3e0f38250d99860241a5003
#
_cell.length_a   1.000
_cell.length_b   1.000
_cell.length_c   1.000
_cell.angle_alpha   90.00
_cell.angle_beta   90.00
_cell.angle_gamma   90.00
#
_symmetry.space_group_name_H-M   'P 1'
#
loop_
_entity.id
_entity.type
_entity.pdbx_description
1 polymer ?
#
loop_
_entity_poly.entity_id
_entity_poly.type
_entity_poly.pdbx_seq_one_letter_code
_entity_poly.pdbx_strand_id
1 'polypeptide(L)'
;PDLVAHSEAVSRLSMALAQKLDLAPMRVEDAVLAGLLHDVGMRELDYDRAYRNRTPTEDEKARYQKHPVLGEEILKGTGLDEVASAIRHHHERWDGTGYPDRLAGDAIPFLSRLVHVAEVFDVLSVPGRYRPTVSAERALEIINRGKGHQFDPQMVEALVMVVT
;
A
#
# COMPACT_ATOMS: atom_id res chain seq x y z
N PRO A 1 -1.91 0.08 15.48
CA PRO A 1 -1.76 -1.29 14.99
C PRO A 1 -0.32 -1.72 15.18
N ASP A 2 -0.14 -3.00 15.42
CA ASP A 2 1.16 -3.61 15.32
C ASP A 2 1.58 -3.50 13.84
N LEU A 3 2.70 -2.84 13.56
CA LEU A 3 3.20 -2.67 12.21
C LEU A 3 3.40 -4.03 11.51
N VAL A 4 3.85 -5.03 12.27
CA VAL A 4 4.04 -6.39 11.78
C VAL A 4 2.70 -7.00 11.35
N ALA A 5 1.68 -6.91 12.19
CA ALA A 5 0.35 -7.45 11.86
C ALA A 5 -0.27 -6.77 10.64
N HIS A 6 -0.06 -5.46 10.50
CA HIS A 6 -0.48 -4.70 9.31
C HIS A 6 0.24 -5.20 8.05
N SER A 7 1.58 -5.26 8.09
CA SER A 7 2.38 -5.73 6.96
C SER A 7 2.04 -7.16 6.54
N GLU A 8 1.81 -8.06 7.51
CA GLU A 8 1.33 -9.43 7.24
C GLU A 8 -0.06 -9.45 6.60
N ALA A 9 -0.99 -8.61 7.04
CA ALA A 9 -2.32 -8.54 6.47
C ALA A 9 -2.28 -8.02 5.03
N VAL A 10 -1.52 -6.95 4.77
CA VAL A 10 -1.31 -6.41 3.41
C VAL A 10 -0.64 -7.44 2.52
N SER A 11 0.35 -8.19 3.02
CA SER A 11 1.01 -9.27 2.29
C SER A 11 0.05 -10.38 1.86
N ARG A 12 -0.79 -10.86 2.80
CA ARG A 12 -1.81 -11.89 2.50
C ARG A 12 -2.82 -11.42 1.47
N LEU A 13 -3.28 -10.17 1.59
CA LEU A 13 -4.23 -9.60 0.63
C LEU A 13 -3.59 -9.39 -0.74
N SER A 14 -2.33 -8.93 -0.77
CA SER A 14 -1.56 -8.80 -2.02
C SER A 14 -1.38 -10.13 -2.73
N MET A 15 -1.14 -11.22 -1.99
CA MET A 15 -1.10 -12.57 -2.55
C MET A 15 -2.44 -12.95 -3.19
N ALA A 16 -3.55 -12.76 -2.46
CA ALA A 16 -4.88 -13.10 -2.94
C ALA A 16 -5.25 -12.32 -4.21
N LEU A 17 -4.91 -11.02 -4.25
CA LEU A 17 -5.13 -10.16 -5.43
C LEU A 17 -4.28 -10.64 -6.61
N ALA A 18 -2.99 -10.94 -6.40
CA ALA A 18 -2.09 -11.42 -7.44
C ALA A 18 -2.56 -12.75 -8.04
N GLN A 19 -3.03 -13.67 -7.20
CA GLN A 19 -3.62 -14.94 -7.64
C GLN A 19 -4.95 -14.71 -8.40
N LYS A 20 -5.80 -13.81 -7.93
CA LYS A 20 -7.06 -13.46 -8.60
C LYS A 20 -6.85 -12.85 -9.98
N LEU A 21 -5.74 -12.14 -10.15
CA LEU A 21 -5.32 -11.53 -11.41
C LEU A 21 -4.51 -12.47 -12.32
N ASP A 22 -4.44 -13.77 -11.97
CA ASP A 22 -3.71 -14.81 -12.71
C ASP A 22 -2.23 -14.47 -12.98
N LEU A 23 -1.58 -13.83 -12.01
CA LEU A 23 -0.14 -13.54 -12.15
C LEU A 23 0.68 -14.82 -12.08
N ALA A 24 1.79 -14.85 -12.82
CA ALA A 24 2.75 -15.96 -12.75
C ALA A 24 3.29 -16.14 -11.32
N PRO A 25 3.66 -17.36 -10.90
CA PRO A 25 4.08 -17.65 -9.51
C PRO A 25 5.14 -16.69 -8.96
N MET A 26 6.16 -16.36 -9.73
CA MET A 26 7.20 -15.40 -9.34
C MET A 26 6.63 -14.01 -9.06
N ARG A 27 5.66 -13.56 -9.85
CA ARG A 27 4.98 -12.28 -9.63
C ARG A 27 4.07 -12.30 -8.40
N VAL A 28 3.52 -13.45 -8.04
CA VAL A 28 2.79 -13.63 -6.78
C VAL A 28 3.75 -13.51 -5.59
N GLU A 29 4.94 -14.11 -5.68
CA GLU A 29 5.98 -13.96 -4.65
C GLU A 29 6.41 -12.49 -4.49
N ASP A 30 6.63 -11.78 -5.58
CA ASP A 30 6.94 -10.35 -5.56
C ASP A 30 5.81 -9.53 -4.91
N ALA A 31 4.54 -9.86 -5.19
CA ALA A 31 3.40 -9.20 -4.56
C ALA A 31 3.35 -9.44 -3.03
N VAL A 32 3.64 -10.67 -2.60
CA VAL A 32 3.76 -11.04 -1.17
C VAL A 32 4.85 -10.22 -0.49
N LEU A 33 6.04 -10.16 -1.10
CA LEU A 33 7.17 -9.40 -0.55
C LEU A 33 6.90 -7.89 -0.56
N ALA A 34 6.32 -7.37 -1.63
CA ALA A 34 5.95 -5.95 -1.71
C ALA A 34 4.96 -5.56 -0.62
N GLY A 35 3.92 -6.37 -0.41
CA GLY A 35 2.95 -6.15 0.67
C GLY A 35 3.56 -6.28 2.07
N LEU A 36 4.51 -7.22 2.26
CA LEU A 36 5.17 -7.40 3.56
C LEU A 36 6.14 -6.26 3.89
N LEU A 37 6.81 -5.72 2.89
CA LEU A 37 7.92 -4.77 3.05
C LEU A 37 7.54 -3.33 2.69
N HIS A 38 6.28 -3.04 2.30
CA HIS A 38 5.89 -1.71 1.79
C HIS A 38 6.28 -0.58 2.76
N ASP A 39 6.16 -0.82 4.05
CA ASP A 39 6.45 0.13 5.12
C ASP A 39 7.85 -0.04 5.74
N VAL A 40 8.75 -0.85 5.15
CA VAL A 40 10.08 -1.11 5.73
C VAL A 40 10.89 0.15 5.96
N GLY A 41 10.70 1.19 5.14
CA GLY A 41 11.34 2.49 5.30
C GLY A 41 10.88 3.26 6.56
N MET A 42 9.76 2.88 7.18
CA MET A 42 9.29 3.45 8.43
C MET A 42 10.25 3.22 9.59
N ARG A 43 11.09 2.18 9.52
CA ARG A 43 12.14 1.92 10.53
C ARG A 43 13.14 3.06 10.70
N GLU A 44 13.33 3.85 9.64
CA GLU A 44 14.23 5.02 9.64
C GLU A 44 13.52 6.28 10.17
N LEU A 45 12.23 6.17 10.50
CA LEU A 45 11.40 7.25 11.00
C LEU A 45 10.96 6.94 12.45
N ASP A 46 10.81 7.99 13.26
CA ASP A 46 10.21 7.85 14.60
C ASP A 46 8.70 7.62 14.47
N TYR A 47 8.33 6.34 14.29
CA TYR A 47 6.96 5.90 14.03
C TYR A 47 5.96 6.36 15.10
N ASP A 48 6.34 6.34 16.37
CA ASP A 48 5.47 6.73 17.48
C ASP A 48 5.04 8.20 17.41
N ARG A 49 5.86 9.05 16.78
CA ARG A 49 5.52 10.46 16.57
C ARG A 49 4.58 10.68 15.40
N ALA A 50 4.69 9.89 14.32
CA ALA A 50 3.85 10.04 13.12
C ALA A 50 2.38 9.68 13.39
N TYR A 51 2.08 8.88 14.42
CA TYR A 51 0.76 8.30 14.67
C TYR A 51 0.13 8.66 16.02
N ARG A 52 0.55 9.74 16.66
CA ARG A 52 -0.11 10.23 17.88
C ARG A 52 -1.52 10.75 17.55
N ASN A 53 -2.44 10.65 18.52
CA ASN A 53 -3.87 11.04 18.45
C ASN A 53 -4.14 12.52 18.10
N ARG A 54 -3.46 13.05 17.11
CA ARG A 54 -3.62 14.42 16.61
C ARG A 54 -3.36 14.52 15.11
N THR A 55 -3.84 15.58 14.50
CA THR A 55 -3.49 15.88 13.10
C THR A 55 -1.98 16.10 12.98
N PRO A 56 -1.29 15.35 12.11
CA PRO A 56 0.14 15.54 11.87
C PRO A 56 0.44 16.96 11.38
N THR A 57 1.56 17.53 11.82
CA THR A 57 2.08 18.77 11.24
C THR A 57 2.54 18.54 9.80
N GLU A 58 2.73 19.61 9.03
CA GLU A 58 3.27 19.50 7.66
C GLU A 58 4.67 18.86 7.63
N ASP A 59 5.52 19.17 8.61
CA ASP A 59 6.84 18.54 8.74
C ASP A 59 6.75 17.04 9.03
N GLU A 60 5.79 16.62 9.85
CA GLU A 60 5.55 15.20 10.13
C GLU A 60 5.03 14.46 8.91
N LYS A 61 4.13 15.08 8.15
CA LYS A 61 3.66 14.54 6.87
C LYS A 61 4.81 14.42 5.87
N ALA A 62 5.63 15.45 5.73
CA ALA A 62 6.78 15.45 4.84
C ALA A 62 7.81 14.38 5.22
N ARG A 63 8.01 14.11 6.53
CA ARG A 63 8.85 13.00 6.99
C ARG A 63 8.24 11.65 6.65
N TYR A 64 6.95 11.47 6.96
CA TYR A 64 6.22 10.25 6.65
C TYR A 64 6.32 9.90 5.16
N GLN A 65 6.15 10.89 4.28
CA GLN A 65 6.21 10.70 2.84
C GLN A 65 7.58 10.26 2.30
N LYS A 66 8.61 10.19 3.16
CA LYS A 66 9.94 9.69 2.77
C LYS A 66 10.06 8.17 2.86
N HIS A 67 9.18 7.47 3.64
CA HIS A 67 9.35 6.04 3.86
C HIS A 67 9.36 5.19 2.58
N PRO A 68 8.60 5.52 1.50
CA PRO A 68 8.68 4.72 0.27
C PRO A 68 10.06 4.77 -0.37
N VAL A 69 10.68 5.94 -0.43
CA VAL A 69 12.04 6.13 -0.96
C VAL A 69 13.08 5.45 -0.08
N LEU A 70 12.95 5.58 1.24
CA LEU A 70 13.83 4.90 2.19
C LEU A 70 13.68 3.38 2.11
N GLY A 71 12.47 2.87 1.89
CA GLY A 71 12.21 1.45 1.69
C GLY A 71 12.87 0.90 0.43
N GLU A 72 12.80 1.61 -0.69
CA GLU A 72 13.54 1.26 -1.91
C GLU A 72 15.04 1.20 -1.66
N GLU A 73 15.61 2.21 -0.97
CA GLU A 73 17.04 2.26 -0.68
C GLU A 73 17.50 1.08 0.21
N ILE A 74 16.70 0.65 1.17
CA ILE A 74 16.99 -0.52 2.01
C ILE A 74 17.12 -1.79 1.17
N LEU A 75 16.33 -1.93 0.10
CA LEU A 75 16.35 -3.10 -0.78
C LEU A 75 17.38 -3.00 -1.91
N LYS A 76 18.06 -1.89 -2.04
CA LYS A 76 19.04 -1.70 -3.11
C LYS A 76 20.16 -2.73 -3.06
N GLY A 77 20.40 -3.38 -4.20
CA GLY A 77 21.44 -4.42 -4.32
C GLY A 77 21.07 -5.79 -3.75
N THR A 78 19.82 -6.00 -3.33
CA THR A 78 19.34 -7.32 -2.86
C THR A 78 18.86 -8.23 -3.99
N GLY A 79 18.73 -7.72 -5.22
CA GLY A 79 18.13 -8.43 -6.35
C GLY A 79 16.60 -8.39 -6.37
N LEU A 80 15.96 -7.61 -5.49
CA LEU A 80 14.51 -7.44 -5.39
C LEU A 80 14.04 -6.15 -6.07
N ASP A 81 14.51 -5.87 -7.28
CA ASP A 81 14.31 -4.58 -7.96
C ASP A 81 12.82 -4.28 -8.22
N GLU A 82 12.02 -5.29 -8.62
CA GLU A 82 10.57 -5.15 -8.81
C GLU A 82 9.85 -4.83 -7.49
N VAL A 83 10.23 -5.50 -6.41
CA VAL A 83 9.70 -5.26 -5.07
C VAL A 83 10.12 -3.87 -4.57
N ALA A 84 11.36 -3.48 -4.75
CA ALA A 84 11.88 -2.15 -4.39
C ALA A 84 11.10 -1.04 -5.12
N SER A 85 10.89 -1.21 -6.43
CA SER A 85 10.08 -0.29 -7.23
C SER A 85 8.62 -0.24 -6.74
N ALA A 86 8.05 -1.40 -6.38
CA ALA A 86 6.70 -1.46 -5.84
C ALA A 86 6.59 -0.68 -4.51
N ILE A 87 7.56 -0.82 -3.63
CA ILE A 87 7.64 -0.11 -2.35
C ILE A 87 7.79 1.39 -2.55
N ARG A 88 8.65 1.84 -3.47
CA ARG A 88 8.81 3.26 -3.76
C ARG A 88 7.50 3.93 -4.15
N HIS A 89 6.66 3.26 -4.93
CA HIS A 89 5.50 3.87 -5.58
C HIS A 89 4.15 3.45 -4.99
N HIS A 90 4.10 2.75 -3.83
CA HIS A 90 2.82 2.28 -3.28
C HIS A 90 1.87 3.39 -2.79
N HIS A 91 2.37 4.61 -2.65
CA HIS A 91 1.54 5.80 -2.37
C HIS A 91 1.28 6.67 -3.61
N GLU A 92 1.65 6.20 -4.80
CA GLU A 92 1.20 6.84 -6.02
C GLU A 92 -0.30 6.63 -6.20
N ARG A 93 -0.96 7.61 -6.78
CA ARG A 93 -2.39 7.60 -7.03
C ARG A 93 -2.65 7.54 -8.53
N TRP A 94 -3.67 6.80 -8.93
CA TRP A 94 -4.02 6.63 -10.34
C TRP A 94 -4.15 7.95 -11.11
N ASP A 95 -4.64 8.99 -10.45
CA ASP A 95 -4.81 10.34 -11.00
C ASP A 95 -3.52 11.21 -11.03
N GLY A 96 -2.37 10.68 -10.60
CA GLY A 96 -1.09 11.39 -10.59
C GLY A 96 -0.93 12.40 -9.43
N THR A 97 -1.81 12.37 -8.43
CA THR A 97 -1.73 13.27 -7.27
C THR A 97 -1.02 12.64 -6.07
N GLY A 98 -0.42 11.46 -6.25
CA GLY A 98 0.30 10.74 -5.21
C GLY A 98 1.74 11.21 -5.01
N TYR A 99 2.55 10.37 -4.40
CA TYR A 99 3.97 10.60 -4.15
C TYR A 99 4.76 9.29 -4.17
N PRO A 100 6.10 9.30 -4.36
CA PRO A 100 6.99 10.45 -4.41
C PRO A 100 7.12 11.10 -5.79
N ASP A 101 6.85 10.37 -6.89
CA ASP A 101 7.22 10.77 -8.24
C ASP A 101 6.03 11.31 -9.06
N ARG A 102 4.83 11.29 -8.51
CA ARG A 102 3.56 11.72 -9.14
C ARG A 102 3.27 11.00 -10.47
N LEU A 103 3.52 9.71 -10.47
CA LEU A 103 3.17 8.86 -11.59
C LEU A 103 1.64 8.73 -11.71
N ALA A 104 1.14 8.58 -12.93
CA ALA A 104 -0.28 8.43 -13.20
C ALA A 104 -0.58 7.19 -14.06
N GLY A 105 -1.73 6.58 -13.84
CA GLY A 105 -2.21 5.46 -14.65
C GLY A 105 -1.20 4.31 -14.71
N ASP A 106 -0.97 3.81 -15.91
CA ASP A 106 -0.06 2.68 -16.17
C ASP A 106 1.43 3.00 -15.98
N ALA A 107 1.81 4.27 -15.79
CA ALA A 107 3.17 4.63 -15.39
C ALA A 107 3.49 4.19 -13.96
N ILE A 108 2.47 3.97 -13.12
CA ILE A 108 2.64 3.42 -11.78
C ILE A 108 2.94 1.92 -11.91
N PRO A 109 4.02 1.39 -11.30
CA PRO A 109 4.31 -0.04 -11.31
C PRO A 109 3.10 -0.89 -10.89
N PHE A 110 2.86 -1.99 -11.58
CA PHE A 110 1.69 -2.84 -11.35
C PHE A 110 1.54 -3.27 -9.89
N LEU A 111 2.63 -3.74 -9.28
CA LEU A 111 2.63 -4.19 -7.89
C LEU A 111 2.37 -3.05 -6.91
N SER A 112 2.79 -1.81 -7.23
CA SER A 112 2.47 -0.62 -6.40
C SER A 112 0.97 -0.38 -6.35
N ARG A 113 0.29 -0.45 -7.51
CA ARG A 113 -1.16 -0.29 -7.60
C ARG A 113 -1.92 -1.36 -6.81
N LEU A 114 -1.40 -2.59 -6.84
CA LEU A 114 -1.95 -3.73 -6.11
C LEU A 114 -1.77 -3.56 -4.60
N VAL A 115 -0.56 -3.20 -4.14
CA VAL A 115 -0.27 -2.98 -2.71
C VAL A 115 -1.08 -1.79 -2.18
N HIS A 116 -1.22 -0.71 -2.95
CA HIS A 116 -1.98 0.47 -2.55
C HIS A 116 -3.42 0.15 -2.15
N VAL A 117 -4.14 -0.62 -2.98
CA VAL A 117 -5.53 -0.98 -2.67
C VAL A 117 -5.62 -1.94 -1.48
N ALA A 118 -4.65 -2.85 -1.33
CA ALA A 118 -4.58 -3.79 -0.21
C ALA A 118 -4.34 -3.07 1.12
N GLU A 119 -3.38 -2.15 1.15
CA GLU A 119 -3.06 -1.33 2.32
C GLU A 119 -4.27 -0.50 2.77
N VAL A 120 -4.89 0.23 1.85
CA VAL A 120 -6.04 1.08 2.20
C VAL A 120 -7.21 0.25 2.71
N PHE A 121 -7.46 -0.93 2.15
CA PHE A 121 -8.50 -1.84 2.67
C PHE A 121 -8.20 -2.29 4.10
N ASP A 122 -6.97 -2.70 4.40
CA ASP A 122 -6.55 -3.10 5.75
C ASP A 122 -6.68 -1.93 6.74
N VAL A 123 -6.19 -0.76 6.38
CA VAL A 123 -6.28 0.46 7.22
C VAL A 123 -7.72 0.86 7.54
N LEU A 124 -8.66 0.64 6.61
CA LEU A 124 -10.08 0.95 6.82
C LEU A 124 -10.81 -0.10 7.65
N SER A 125 -10.51 -1.39 7.46
CA SER A 125 -11.31 -2.50 7.99
C SER A 125 -10.76 -3.12 9.28
N VAL A 126 -9.47 -2.93 9.58
CA VAL A 126 -8.84 -3.49 10.77
C VAL A 126 -8.72 -2.46 11.89
N PRO A 127 -9.07 -2.81 13.15
CA PRO A 127 -8.95 -1.91 14.29
C PRO A 127 -7.53 -1.35 14.45
N GLY A 128 -7.39 -0.06 14.26
CA GLY A 128 -6.14 0.65 14.38
C GLY A 128 -6.14 1.61 15.57
N ARG A 129 -4.95 2.00 16.02
CA ARG A 129 -4.74 2.88 17.17
C ARG A 129 -5.38 4.26 17.02
N TYR A 130 -5.73 4.68 15.81
CA TYR A 130 -5.97 6.09 15.49
C TYR A 130 -7.21 6.37 14.65
N ARG A 131 -7.94 5.35 14.22
CA ARG A 131 -9.15 5.53 13.42
C ARG A 131 -10.25 4.57 13.88
N PRO A 132 -11.51 5.02 13.93
CA PRO A 132 -12.63 4.10 13.97
C PRO A 132 -12.61 3.26 12.70
N THR A 133 -12.68 1.95 12.86
CA THR A 133 -12.79 1.03 11.73
C THR A 133 -14.21 1.00 11.18
N VAL A 134 -14.30 0.64 9.93
CA VAL A 134 -15.57 0.38 9.26
C VAL A 134 -15.68 -1.10 8.91
N SER A 135 -16.90 -1.57 8.61
CA SER A 135 -17.08 -2.94 8.10
C SER A 135 -16.36 -3.12 6.75
N ALA A 136 -16.10 -4.38 6.38
CA ALA A 136 -15.47 -4.70 5.09
C ALA A 136 -16.29 -4.14 3.91
N GLU A 137 -17.64 -4.25 3.98
CA GLU A 137 -18.54 -3.71 2.97
C GLU A 137 -18.37 -2.19 2.85
N ARG A 138 -18.28 -1.50 3.98
CA ARG A 138 -18.10 -0.04 3.98
C ARG A 138 -16.71 0.36 3.47
N ALA A 139 -15.68 -0.41 3.78
CA ALA A 139 -14.33 -0.21 3.22
C ALA A 139 -14.34 -0.35 1.69
N LEU A 140 -15.01 -1.38 1.17
CA LEU A 140 -15.18 -1.57 -0.29
C LEU A 140 -15.94 -0.42 -0.94
N GLU A 141 -17.01 0.09 -0.32
CA GLU A 141 -17.72 1.28 -0.84
C GLU A 141 -16.81 2.50 -0.94
N ILE A 142 -15.99 2.75 0.10
CA ILE A 142 -15.04 3.88 0.12
C ILE A 142 -14.02 3.72 -1.00
N ILE A 143 -13.43 2.54 -1.14
CA ILE A 143 -12.42 2.25 -2.18
C ILE A 143 -13.05 2.37 -3.57
N ASN A 144 -14.26 1.84 -3.76
CA ASN A 144 -14.96 1.92 -5.04
C ASN A 144 -15.26 3.37 -5.48
N ARG A 145 -15.49 4.29 -4.54
CA ARG A 145 -15.62 5.74 -4.83
C ARG A 145 -14.32 6.35 -5.34
N GLY A 146 -13.18 5.79 -4.94
CA GLY A 146 -11.86 6.21 -5.41
C GLY A 146 -11.40 5.55 -6.72
N LYS A 147 -12.21 4.64 -7.29
CA LYS A 147 -11.92 3.94 -8.54
C LYS A 147 -11.71 4.94 -9.70
N GLY A 148 -10.58 4.81 -10.39
CA GLY A 148 -10.20 5.71 -11.49
C GLY A 148 -9.63 7.07 -11.04
N HIS A 149 -9.55 7.32 -9.73
CA HIS A 149 -8.95 8.51 -9.14
C HIS A 149 -7.78 8.13 -8.23
N GLN A 150 -8.06 7.65 -7.05
CA GLN A 150 -7.02 7.16 -6.14
C GLN A 150 -6.50 5.79 -6.59
N PHE A 151 -7.39 4.90 -7.01
CA PHE A 151 -7.08 3.50 -7.28
C PHE A 151 -7.22 3.14 -8.75
N ASP A 152 -6.35 2.25 -9.21
CA ASP A 152 -6.51 1.55 -10.47
C ASP A 152 -7.86 0.80 -10.50
N PRO A 153 -8.69 1.02 -11.53
CA PRO A 153 -9.96 0.30 -11.68
C PRO A 153 -9.84 -1.23 -11.61
N GLN A 154 -8.80 -1.80 -12.22
CA GLN A 154 -8.56 -3.23 -12.23
C GLN A 154 -8.30 -3.77 -10.81
N MET A 155 -7.53 -3.05 -10.00
CA MET A 155 -7.22 -3.45 -8.63
C MET A 155 -8.46 -3.38 -7.73
N VAL A 156 -9.33 -2.39 -7.93
CA VAL A 156 -10.60 -2.31 -7.19
C VAL A 156 -11.52 -3.48 -7.54
N GLU A 157 -11.64 -3.83 -8.82
CA GLU A 157 -12.44 -4.98 -9.26
C GLU A 157 -11.91 -6.30 -8.69
N ALA A 158 -10.60 -6.51 -8.71
CA ALA A 158 -9.97 -7.67 -8.12
C ALA A 158 -10.22 -7.74 -6.60
N LEU A 159 -10.10 -6.60 -5.88
CA LEU A 159 -10.36 -6.54 -4.44
C LEU A 159 -11.80 -6.94 -4.11
N VAL A 160 -12.79 -6.42 -4.83
CA VAL A 160 -14.18 -6.82 -4.64
C VAL A 160 -14.34 -8.33 -4.77
N MET A 161 -13.75 -8.95 -5.81
CA MET A 161 -13.83 -10.39 -6.02
C MET A 161 -13.10 -11.24 -4.97
N VAL A 162 -12.11 -10.69 -4.28
CA VAL A 162 -11.36 -11.41 -3.24
C VAL A 162 -12.06 -11.33 -1.89
N VAL A 163 -12.75 -10.21 -1.61
CA VAL A 163 -13.35 -9.94 -0.29
C VAL A 163 -14.80 -10.38 -0.21
N THR A 164 -15.52 -10.47 -1.32
CA THR A 164 -16.92 -10.92 -1.39
C THR A 164 -17.03 -12.39 -1.80
#